data_97bd836f1ff7b4635e67e3fe66731ed4
#
_entry.id   97bd836f1ff7b4635e67e3fe66731ed4
#
_cell.length_a   1.000
_cell.length_b   1.000
_cell.length_c   1.000
_cell.angle_alpha   90.00
_cell.angle_beta   90.00
_cell.angle_gamma   90.00
#
_symmetry.space_group_name_H-M   'P 1'
#
loop_
_entity.id
_entity.type
_entity.pdbx_description
1 polymer ?
#
loop_
_entity_poly.entity_id
_entity_poly.type
_entity_poly.pdbx_seq_one_letter_code
_entity_poly.pdbx_strand_id
1 'polypeptide(L)'
;GSVFGIGDLDRTMTRVNWNPGGLAAVRAEQNTRASLFAAMKRREVYATSGPRITMNFTASPAPLVCGSKTLPAQTVHMGGEFAVAADSAFFKVDVLYDRTPIQSIEIVKGELVDGKLEESLFEVWHSDSGALNVCATWQDLAFNRATSAFWYARVIEAPSPRWSAYHCKKAGRCNEFPAAQMTVQERAWASPIWYLPK
;
A
#
# COMPACT_ATOMS: atom_id res chain seq x y z
N GLY A 1 20.64 23.12 4.81
CA GLY A 1 21.00 23.75 3.55
C GLY A 1 20.09 23.26 2.45
N SER A 2 19.41 24.16 1.71
CA SER A 2 18.59 23.80 0.55
C SER A 2 19.49 23.26 -0.55
N VAL A 3 19.33 22.02 -0.91
CA VAL A 3 20.10 21.35 -1.96
C VAL A 3 19.78 21.91 -3.37
N PHE A 4 18.76 22.76 -3.49
CA PHE A 4 18.34 23.38 -4.75
C PHE A 4 18.10 24.88 -4.56
N GLY A 5 19.08 25.69 -4.99
CA GLY A 5 18.91 27.14 -5.11
C GLY A 5 17.91 27.50 -6.22
N ILE A 6 17.28 28.66 -6.08
CA ILE A 6 16.31 29.20 -7.06
C ILE A 6 16.94 29.38 -8.48
N GLY A 7 18.28 29.43 -8.59
CA GLY A 7 18.99 29.52 -9.87
C GLY A 7 19.00 28.23 -10.72
N ASP A 8 18.50 27.11 -10.19
CA ASP A 8 18.49 25.80 -10.86
C ASP A 8 17.10 25.40 -11.40
N LEU A 9 16.16 26.35 -11.47
CA LEU A 9 14.80 26.11 -11.96
C LEU A 9 14.78 25.44 -13.33
N ASP A 10 15.61 25.89 -14.27
CA ASP A 10 15.68 25.28 -15.60
C ASP A 10 16.15 23.83 -15.57
N ARG A 11 17.12 23.49 -14.74
CA ARG A 11 17.54 22.10 -14.53
C ARG A 11 16.49 21.27 -13.79
N THR A 12 15.79 21.86 -12.82
CA THR A 12 14.69 21.18 -12.11
C THR A 12 13.53 20.92 -13.04
N MET A 13 13.24 21.83 -13.97
CA MET A 13 12.14 21.74 -14.91
C MET A 13 12.41 20.70 -16.02
N THR A 14 13.65 20.49 -16.43
CA THR A 14 14.00 19.37 -17.34
C THR A 14 13.83 18.00 -16.67
N ARG A 15 13.75 17.93 -15.34
CA ARG A 15 13.57 16.70 -14.55
C ARG A 15 12.13 16.52 -14.05
N VAL A 16 11.17 17.21 -14.66
CA VAL A 16 9.75 17.17 -14.26
C VAL A 16 9.15 15.76 -14.21
N ASN A 17 9.69 14.82 -14.97
CA ASN A 17 9.28 13.42 -14.97
C ASN A 17 9.91 12.58 -13.83
N TRP A 18 10.86 13.13 -13.07
CA TRP A 18 11.47 12.40 -11.97
C TRP A 18 10.57 12.42 -10.76
N ASN A 19 10.33 11.24 -10.18
CA ASN A 19 9.66 11.12 -8.90
C ASN A 19 10.68 11.19 -7.76
N PRO A 20 10.31 11.77 -6.61
CA PRO A 20 11.04 11.50 -5.36
C PRO A 20 11.03 9.98 -5.13
N GLY A 21 12.08 9.47 -4.51
CA GLY A 21 12.17 8.04 -4.21
C GLY A 21 11.05 7.59 -3.27
N GLY A 22 10.58 6.35 -3.45
CA GLY A 22 9.67 5.71 -2.52
C GLY A 22 10.34 5.39 -1.19
N LEU A 23 9.54 5.01 -0.20
CA LEU A 23 9.99 4.58 1.12
C LEU A 23 9.71 3.09 1.31
N ALA A 24 10.63 2.40 1.99
CA ALA A 24 10.39 1.09 2.57
C ALA A 24 10.04 1.27 4.04
N ALA A 25 8.95 0.67 4.50
CA ALA A 25 8.51 0.66 5.88
C ALA A 25 8.61 -0.75 6.46
N VAL A 26 8.99 -0.85 7.72
CA VAL A 26 9.18 -2.11 8.44
C VAL A 26 8.28 -2.12 9.67
N ARG A 27 7.45 -3.15 9.81
CA ARG A 27 6.61 -3.36 10.98
C ARG A 27 7.39 -4.10 12.07
N ALA A 28 8.13 -3.38 12.87
CA ALA A 28 8.88 -3.91 13.99
C ALA A 28 8.25 -3.51 15.33
N GLU A 29 8.37 -4.37 16.33
CA GLU A 29 7.89 -4.09 17.70
C GLU A 29 8.66 -2.95 18.36
N GLN A 30 9.94 -2.81 18.01
CA GLN A 30 10.83 -1.79 18.55
C GLN A 30 11.76 -1.26 17.45
N ASN A 31 12.15 0.00 17.57
CA ASN A 31 13.13 0.61 16.67
C ASN A 31 14.56 0.24 17.10
N THR A 32 14.88 -1.05 17.05
CA THR A 32 16.22 -1.60 17.29
C THR A 32 16.67 -2.41 16.09
N ARG A 33 17.99 -2.49 15.88
CA ARG A 33 18.56 -3.28 14.77
C ARG A 33 18.03 -4.72 14.74
N ALA A 34 17.99 -5.37 15.91
CA ALA A 34 17.54 -6.76 16.02
C ALA A 34 16.06 -6.91 15.65
N SER A 35 15.17 -6.03 16.16
CA SER A 35 13.75 -6.06 15.89
C SER A 35 13.44 -5.74 14.42
N LEU A 36 14.11 -4.73 13.84
CA LEU A 36 13.98 -4.40 12.42
C LEU A 36 14.42 -5.56 11.53
N PHE A 37 15.57 -6.17 11.81
CA PHE A 37 16.08 -7.31 11.05
C PHE A 37 15.15 -8.51 11.15
N ALA A 38 14.61 -8.80 12.34
CA ALA A 38 13.64 -9.90 12.53
C ALA A 38 12.35 -9.65 11.74
N ALA A 39 11.82 -8.43 11.73
CA ALA A 39 10.63 -8.06 10.96
C ALA A 39 10.88 -8.18 9.44
N MET A 40 12.04 -7.71 8.95
CA MET A 40 12.43 -7.90 7.55
C MET A 40 12.54 -9.38 7.17
N LYS A 41 13.08 -10.22 8.03
CA LYS A 41 13.13 -11.68 7.81
C LYS A 41 11.73 -12.31 7.73
N ARG A 42 10.76 -11.80 8.49
CA ARG A 42 9.35 -12.22 8.40
C ARG A 42 8.60 -11.57 7.22
N ARG A 43 9.28 -10.72 6.43
CA ARG A 43 8.66 -9.96 5.33
C ARG A 43 7.54 -9.01 5.78
N GLU A 44 7.52 -8.63 7.05
CA GLU A 44 6.59 -7.64 7.62
C GLU A 44 7.01 -6.23 7.20
N VAL A 45 6.99 -6.00 5.90
CA VAL A 45 7.42 -4.76 5.25
C VAL A 45 6.41 -4.31 4.23
N TYR A 46 6.39 -3.02 3.91
CA TYR A 46 5.60 -2.47 2.83
C TYR A 46 6.33 -1.30 2.20
N ALA A 47 5.90 -0.89 1.01
CA ALA A 47 6.47 0.24 0.30
C ALA A 47 5.45 1.36 0.15
N THR A 48 5.94 2.60 0.05
CA THR A 48 5.13 3.75 -0.36
C THR A 48 5.82 4.50 -1.50
N SER A 49 5.05 5.27 -2.25
CA SER A 49 5.60 6.13 -3.32
C SER A 49 6.23 7.43 -2.80
N GLY A 50 6.25 7.65 -1.47
CA GLY A 50 6.88 8.81 -0.84
C GLY A 50 6.27 9.25 0.48
N PRO A 51 4.93 9.26 0.65
CA PRO A 51 4.30 9.60 1.92
C PRO A 51 4.54 8.51 2.98
N ARG A 52 4.44 8.89 4.24
CA ARG A 52 4.58 7.99 5.39
C ARG A 52 3.22 7.38 5.80
N ILE A 53 2.48 6.90 4.83
CA ILE A 53 1.25 6.14 5.09
C ILE A 53 1.61 4.97 6.01
N THR A 54 0.87 4.81 7.11
CA THR A 54 1.01 3.63 7.96
C THR A 54 -0.03 2.61 7.54
N MET A 55 0.39 1.38 7.26
CA MET A 55 -0.48 0.32 6.79
C MET A 55 -0.26 -0.97 7.56
N ASN A 56 -1.37 -1.64 7.85
CA ASN A 56 -1.44 -2.98 8.39
C ASN A 56 -2.28 -3.85 7.46
N PHE A 57 -1.78 -5.01 7.08
CA PHE A 57 -2.51 -5.98 6.29
C PHE A 57 -2.45 -7.34 6.97
N THR A 58 -3.62 -7.92 7.24
CA THR A 58 -3.76 -9.20 7.94
C THR A 58 -4.75 -10.10 7.24
N ALA A 59 -4.54 -11.41 7.35
CA ALA A 59 -5.47 -12.45 6.91
C ALA A 59 -5.79 -13.42 8.04
N SER A 60 -6.99 -14.02 8.00
CA SER A 60 -7.46 -14.99 8.99
C SER A 60 -8.43 -15.99 8.36
N PRO A 61 -8.50 -17.24 8.84
CA PRO A 61 -9.55 -18.18 8.45
C PRO A 61 -10.93 -17.81 9.04
N ALA A 62 -10.97 -16.91 10.01
CA ALA A 62 -12.19 -16.42 10.66
C ALA A 62 -12.39 -14.91 10.41
N PRO A 63 -13.63 -14.41 10.48
CA PRO A 63 -13.91 -13.00 10.23
C PRO A 63 -13.07 -12.04 11.07
N LEU A 64 -12.53 -11.02 10.40
CA LEU A 64 -11.79 -9.91 11.01
C LEU A 64 -12.72 -8.72 11.19
N VAL A 65 -12.61 -8.03 12.34
CA VAL A 65 -13.49 -6.91 12.70
C VAL A 65 -12.65 -5.65 12.89
N CYS A 66 -13.09 -4.54 12.29
CA CYS A 66 -12.51 -3.21 12.50
C CYS A 66 -12.72 -2.76 13.96
N GLY A 67 -11.67 -2.15 14.54
CA GLY A 67 -11.69 -1.69 15.93
C GLY A 67 -11.49 -2.79 16.99
N SER A 68 -11.50 -4.07 16.62
CA SER A 68 -11.19 -5.16 17.55
C SER A 68 -9.70 -5.13 17.92
N LYS A 69 -9.44 -5.22 19.25
CA LYS A 69 -8.07 -5.36 19.79
C LYS A 69 -7.59 -6.82 19.77
N THR A 70 -8.51 -7.77 19.65
CA THR A 70 -8.19 -9.20 19.62
C THR A 70 -8.28 -9.69 18.18
N LEU A 71 -7.28 -10.43 17.76
CA LEU A 71 -7.27 -11.10 16.47
C LEU A 71 -7.67 -12.56 16.63
N PRO A 72 -8.40 -13.15 15.66
CA PRO A 72 -8.68 -14.59 15.66
C PRO A 72 -7.39 -15.42 15.69
N ALA A 73 -7.52 -16.66 16.19
CA ALA A 73 -6.43 -17.63 16.07
C ALA A 73 -6.01 -17.82 14.60
N GLN A 74 -4.74 -18.12 14.36
CA GLN A 74 -4.18 -18.32 13.03
C GLN A 74 -4.21 -17.06 12.13
N THR A 75 -4.39 -15.86 12.69
CA THR A 75 -4.21 -14.62 11.95
C THR A 75 -2.75 -14.47 11.54
N VAL A 76 -2.53 -14.14 10.28
CA VAL A 76 -1.20 -13.84 9.73
C VAL A 76 -1.11 -12.37 9.31
N HIS A 77 0.08 -11.80 9.43
CA HIS A 77 0.39 -10.45 8.95
C HIS A 77 1.00 -10.50 7.55
N MET A 78 1.06 -9.33 6.90
CA MET A 78 1.74 -9.18 5.61
C MET A 78 3.12 -9.87 5.62
N GLY A 79 3.46 -10.52 4.52
CA GLY A 79 4.68 -11.33 4.40
C GLY A 79 4.56 -12.76 4.92
N GLY A 80 3.47 -13.09 5.64
CA GLY A 80 3.23 -14.41 6.21
C GLY A 80 2.60 -15.41 5.24
N GLU A 81 2.49 -16.65 5.73
CA GLU A 81 1.85 -17.75 5.01
C GLU A 81 0.53 -18.10 5.70
N PHE A 82 -0.54 -18.14 4.92
CA PHE A 82 -1.87 -18.44 5.40
C PHE A 82 -2.01 -19.95 5.66
N ALA A 83 -2.63 -20.33 6.77
CA ALA A 83 -2.69 -21.71 7.20
C ALA A 83 -3.57 -22.58 6.30
N VAL A 84 -3.11 -23.80 6.05
CA VAL A 84 -3.66 -24.76 5.09
C VAL A 84 -5.06 -25.31 5.41
N ALA A 85 -5.54 -25.20 6.64
CA ALA A 85 -6.82 -25.78 7.06
C ALA A 85 -8.01 -24.79 6.88
N ALA A 86 -7.83 -23.71 6.13
CA ALA A 86 -8.87 -22.72 5.97
C ALA A 86 -9.84 -23.07 4.84
N ASP A 87 -11.12 -22.99 5.13
CA ASP A 87 -12.20 -23.04 4.12
C ASP A 87 -12.64 -21.65 3.68
N SER A 88 -12.08 -20.61 4.26
CA SER A 88 -12.35 -19.19 3.96
C SER A 88 -11.13 -18.33 4.23
N ALA A 89 -11.01 -17.25 3.49
CA ALA A 89 -9.96 -16.25 3.65
C ALA A 89 -10.60 -14.86 3.91
N PHE A 90 -10.35 -14.33 5.09
CA PHE A 90 -10.78 -12.99 5.50
C PHE A 90 -9.57 -12.09 5.62
N PHE A 91 -9.70 -10.86 5.17
CA PHE A 91 -8.63 -9.88 5.15
C PHE A 91 -9.05 -8.61 5.87
N LYS A 92 -8.09 -7.93 6.49
CA LYS A 92 -8.28 -6.61 7.07
C LYS A 92 -7.10 -5.71 6.72
N VAL A 93 -7.42 -4.49 6.32
CA VAL A 93 -6.46 -3.42 6.05
C VAL A 93 -6.76 -2.27 7.00
N ASP A 94 -5.81 -1.95 7.87
CA ASP A 94 -5.87 -0.76 8.71
C ASP A 94 -4.88 0.27 8.14
N VAL A 95 -5.32 1.49 7.89
CA VAL A 95 -4.53 2.56 7.27
C VAL A 95 -4.65 3.84 8.09
N LEU A 96 -3.50 4.47 8.29
CA LEU A 96 -3.41 5.83 8.81
C LEU A 96 -2.72 6.70 7.74
N TYR A 97 -3.35 7.81 7.37
CA TYR A 97 -2.82 8.76 6.41
C TYR A 97 -1.54 9.47 6.91
N ASP A 98 -0.78 10.08 5.98
CA ASP A 98 0.33 11.00 6.33
C ASP A 98 -0.12 12.47 6.20
N ARG A 99 -0.38 12.91 4.98
CA ARG A 99 -0.74 14.32 4.67
C ARG A 99 -1.99 14.43 3.84
N THR A 100 -2.21 13.50 2.93
CA THR A 100 -3.34 13.47 2.01
C THR A 100 -4.31 12.38 2.44
N PRO A 101 -5.63 12.63 2.47
CA PRO A 101 -6.62 11.63 2.82
C PRO A 101 -6.53 10.39 1.92
N ILE A 102 -6.84 9.23 2.47
CA ILE A 102 -6.94 7.98 1.72
C ILE A 102 -8.22 8.00 0.89
N GLN A 103 -8.13 7.72 -0.39
CA GLN A 103 -9.27 7.66 -1.30
C GLN A 103 -9.77 6.23 -1.52
N SER A 104 -8.88 5.26 -1.69
CA SER A 104 -9.30 3.87 -1.86
C SER A 104 -8.33 2.86 -1.26
N ILE A 105 -8.87 1.69 -0.94
CA ILE A 105 -8.13 0.50 -0.57
C ILE A 105 -8.54 -0.62 -1.51
N GLU A 106 -7.54 -1.26 -2.09
CA GLU A 106 -7.70 -2.36 -3.01
C GLU A 106 -6.95 -3.59 -2.49
N ILE A 107 -7.48 -4.76 -2.78
CA ILE A 107 -6.79 -6.04 -2.60
C ILE A 107 -6.56 -6.63 -3.99
N VAL A 108 -5.31 -6.96 -4.27
CA VAL A 108 -4.93 -7.71 -5.46
C VAL A 108 -4.73 -9.16 -5.05
N LYS A 109 -5.44 -10.07 -5.71
CA LYS A 109 -5.27 -11.51 -5.60
C LYS A 109 -4.54 -12.00 -6.83
N GLY A 110 -3.47 -12.78 -6.63
CA GLY A 110 -2.87 -13.60 -7.68
C GLY A 110 -3.07 -15.06 -7.35
N GLU A 111 -3.51 -15.86 -8.31
CA GLU A 111 -3.67 -17.31 -8.15
C GLU A 111 -3.15 -18.07 -9.36
N LEU A 112 -2.76 -19.31 -9.14
CA LEU A 112 -2.21 -20.16 -10.19
C LEU A 112 -3.33 -21.02 -10.77
N VAL A 113 -3.85 -20.63 -11.95
CA VAL A 113 -4.90 -21.35 -12.68
C VAL A 113 -4.28 -22.02 -13.91
N ASP A 114 -4.39 -23.32 -14.02
CA ASP A 114 -3.84 -24.11 -15.14
C ASP A 114 -2.36 -23.80 -15.46
N GLY A 115 -1.56 -23.58 -14.40
CA GLY A 115 -0.13 -23.25 -14.50
C GLY A 115 0.17 -21.81 -14.93
N LYS A 116 -0.83 -20.95 -15.02
CA LYS A 116 -0.69 -19.52 -15.33
C LYS A 116 -1.08 -18.67 -14.12
N LEU A 117 -0.34 -17.59 -13.91
CA LEU A 117 -0.70 -16.59 -12.92
C LEU A 117 -1.85 -15.74 -13.46
N GLU A 118 -2.96 -15.73 -12.74
CA GLU A 118 -4.09 -14.83 -12.96
C GLU A 118 -4.18 -13.83 -11.81
N GLU A 119 -4.35 -12.56 -12.15
CA GLU A 119 -4.50 -11.49 -11.17
C GLU A 119 -5.91 -10.91 -11.22
N SER A 120 -6.51 -10.68 -10.05
CA SER A 120 -7.79 -10.03 -9.85
C SER A 120 -7.65 -8.87 -8.88
N LEU A 121 -8.36 -7.78 -9.15
CA LEU A 121 -8.37 -6.56 -8.34
C LEU A 121 -9.75 -6.37 -7.71
N PHE A 122 -9.77 -6.12 -6.41
CA PHE A 122 -10.97 -5.86 -5.63
C PHE A 122 -10.84 -4.52 -4.90
N GLU A 123 -11.68 -3.54 -5.24
CA GLU A 123 -11.80 -2.32 -4.46
C GLU A 123 -12.66 -2.63 -3.22
N VAL A 124 -12.03 -2.66 -2.04
CA VAL A 124 -12.68 -3.08 -0.79
C VAL A 124 -13.15 -1.90 0.04
N TRP A 125 -12.71 -0.70 -0.28
CA TRP A 125 -13.16 0.54 0.32
C TRP A 125 -12.86 1.73 -0.61
N HIS A 126 -13.81 2.68 -0.69
CA HIS A 126 -13.68 3.91 -1.45
C HIS A 126 -14.37 5.08 -0.76
N SER A 127 -13.86 6.29 -0.95
CA SER A 127 -14.48 7.55 -0.54
C SER A 127 -14.05 8.70 -1.45
N ASP A 128 -15.00 9.37 -2.07
CA ASP A 128 -14.74 10.53 -2.94
C ASP A 128 -14.13 11.71 -2.17
N SER A 129 -14.52 11.89 -0.90
CA SER A 129 -13.99 12.94 -0.02
C SER A 129 -12.66 12.54 0.66
N GLY A 130 -12.31 11.26 0.60
CA GLY A 130 -11.20 10.69 1.33
C GLY A 130 -11.44 10.56 2.84
N ALA A 131 -10.59 9.79 3.53
CA ALA A 131 -10.61 9.64 4.98
C ALA A 131 -9.19 9.61 5.56
N LEU A 132 -9.07 10.02 6.83
CA LEU A 132 -7.78 10.11 7.52
C LEU A 132 -7.34 8.74 8.08
N ASN A 133 -8.29 8.00 8.61
CA ASN A 133 -8.09 6.66 9.16
C ASN A 133 -9.12 5.74 8.53
N VAL A 134 -8.65 4.64 7.97
CA VAL A 134 -9.52 3.67 7.31
C VAL A 134 -9.22 2.29 7.85
N CYS A 135 -10.27 1.57 8.17
CA CYS A 135 -10.21 0.13 8.34
C CYS A 135 -11.21 -0.50 7.36
N ALA A 136 -10.73 -1.40 6.54
CA ALA A 136 -11.54 -2.18 5.62
C ALA A 136 -11.38 -3.67 5.91
N THR A 137 -12.48 -4.41 5.83
CA THR A 137 -12.49 -5.87 5.89
C THR A 137 -13.08 -6.44 4.61
N TRP A 138 -12.55 -7.56 4.16
CA TRP A 138 -12.99 -8.22 2.95
C TRP A 138 -12.87 -9.74 3.09
N GLN A 139 -13.79 -10.48 2.47
CA GLN A 139 -13.75 -11.94 2.35
C GLN A 139 -13.53 -12.33 0.90
N ASP A 140 -12.58 -13.20 0.64
CA ASP A 140 -12.42 -13.83 -0.67
C ASP A 140 -13.46 -14.94 -0.84
N LEU A 141 -14.58 -14.61 -1.48
CA LEU A 141 -15.67 -15.56 -1.77
C LEU A 141 -15.29 -16.60 -2.82
N ALA A 142 -14.23 -16.35 -3.60
CA ALA A 142 -13.67 -17.26 -4.60
C ALA A 142 -12.41 -17.97 -4.09
N PHE A 143 -12.20 -18.00 -2.78
CA PHE A 143 -11.06 -18.71 -2.20
C PHE A 143 -11.14 -20.22 -2.50
N ASN A 144 -10.09 -20.73 -3.16
CA ASN A 144 -9.96 -22.15 -3.47
C ASN A 144 -8.75 -22.74 -2.73
N ARG A 145 -9.03 -23.60 -1.75
CA ARG A 145 -7.99 -24.24 -0.95
C ARG A 145 -7.09 -25.22 -1.72
N ALA A 146 -7.45 -25.58 -2.95
CA ALA A 146 -6.63 -26.45 -3.80
C ALA A 146 -5.63 -25.67 -4.66
N THR A 147 -5.72 -24.33 -4.69
CA THR A 147 -4.95 -23.48 -5.59
C THR A 147 -4.00 -22.57 -4.81
N SER A 148 -2.73 -22.52 -5.22
CA SER A 148 -1.79 -21.55 -4.66
C SER A 148 -2.21 -20.13 -5.00
N ALA A 149 -2.22 -19.27 -4.02
CA ALA A 149 -2.62 -17.88 -4.18
C ALA A 149 -1.78 -16.94 -3.30
N PHE A 150 -1.80 -15.66 -3.64
CA PHE A 150 -1.32 -14.60 -2.77
C PHE A 150 -2.27 -13.40 -2.83
N TRP A 151 -2.26 -12.60 -1.78
CA TRP A 151 -2.99 -11.34 -1.71
C TRP A 151 -2.09 -10.26 -1.17
N TYR A 152 -2.18 -9.05 -1.74
CA TYR A 152 -1.58 -7.86 -1.16
C TYR A 152 -2.55 -6.68 -1.19
N ALA A 153 -2.43 -5.81 -0.20
CA ALA A 153 -3.21 -4.58 -0.15
C ALA A 153 -2.49 -3.46 -0.89
N ARG A 154 -3.25 -2.65 -1.62
CA ARG A 154 -2.83 -1.39 -2.23
C ARG A 154 -3.69 -0.26 -1.67
N VAL A 155 -3.06 0.77 -1.16
CA VAL A 155 -3.70 1.98 -0.63
C VAL A 155 -3.41 3.12 -1.58
N ILE A 156 -4.42 3.93 -1.90
CA ILE A 156 -4.32 5.06 -2.82
C ILE A 156 -4.83 6.31 -2.10
N GLU A 157 -4.01 7.37 -2.07
CA GLU A 157 -4.40 8.69 -1.56
C GLU A 157 -5.29 9.44 -2.57
N ALA A 158 -6.03 10.42 -2.10
CA ALA A 158 -6.70 11.37 -2.97
C ALA A 158 -5.69 12.13 -3.85
N PRO A 159 -6.08 12.58 -5.06
CA PRO A 159 -5.19 13.37 -5.90
C PRO A 159 -4.68 14.60 -5.18
N SER A 160 -3.37 14.83 -5.21
CA SER A 160 -2.72 15.99 -4.60
C SER A 160 -1.76 16.66 -5.58
N PRO A 161 -1.43 17.96 -5.37
CA PRO A 161 -0.46 18.63 -6.21
C PRO A 161 0.90 17.96 -6.12
N ARG A 162 1.46 17.62 -7.27
CA ARG A 162 2.82 17.09 -7.38
C ARG A 162 3.86 18.18 -7.07
N TRP A 163 5.07 17.80 -6.67
CA TRP A 163 6.17 18.76 -6.43
C TRP A 163 6.40 19.72 -7.62
N SER A 164 6.24 19.24 -8.85
CA SER A 164 6.35 20.03 -10.07
C SER A 164 5.30 21.14 -10.17
N ALA A 165 4.09 20.91 -9.65
CA ALA A 165 3.04 21.94 -9.59
C ALA A 165 3.42 23.12 -8.70
N TYR A 166 4.02 22.85 -7.54
CA TYR A 166 4.51 23.90 -6.65
C TYR A 166 5.65 24.70 -7.31
N HIS A 167 6.58 24.02 -7.99
CA HIS A 167 7.71 24.66 -8.65
C HIS A 167 7.27 25.53 -9.83
N CYS A 168 6.42 24.99 -10.72
CA CYS A 168 5.94 25.75 -11.88
C CYS A 168 5.11 26.97 -11.47
N LYS A 169 4.27 26.81 -10.42
CA LYS A 169 3.47 27.93 -9.88
C LYS A 169 4.36 29.03 -9.32
N LYS A 170 5.42 28.68 -8.58
CA LYS A 170 6.40 29.63 -8.04
C LYS A 170 7.18 30.36 -9.15
N ALA A 171 7.42 29.68 -10.26
CA ALA A 171 8.12 30.24 -11.42
C ALA A 171 7.20 31.00 -12.40
N GLY A 172 5.87 30.93 -12.23
CA GLY A 172 4.90 31.53 -13.18
C GLY A 172 4.83 30.81 -14.54
N ARG A 173 5.31 29.55 -14.63
CA ARG A 173 5.51 28.80 -15.90
C ARG A 173 4.67 27.52 -15.98
N CYS A 174 3.55 27.42 -15.25
CA CYS A 174 2.72 26.21 -15.24
C CYS A 174 2.12 25.84 -16.62
N ASN A 175 1.91 26.80 -17.48
CA ASN A 175 1.41 26.61 -18.85
C ASN A 175 2.38 25.82 -19.76
N GLU A 176 3.64 25.69 -19.36
CA GLU A 176 4.66 24.91 -20.09
C GLU A 176 4.62 23.41 -19.75
N PHE A 177 3.75 23.00 -18.80
CA PHE A 177 3.69 21.62 -18.32
C PHE A 177 2.38 20.92 -18.68
N PRO A 178 2.41 19.66 -19.12
CA PRO A 178 1.20 18.88 -19.31
C PRO A 178 0.43 18.73 -17.99
N ALA A 179 -0.91 18.85 -18.03
CA ALA A 179 -1.77 18.74 -16.85
C ALA A 179 -1.55 17.45 -16.04
N ALA A 180 -1.21 16.34 -16.72
CA ALA A 180 -0.93 15.05 -16.08
C ALA A 180 0.29 15.07 -15.14
N GLN A 181 1.17 16.08 -15.26
CA GLN A 181 2.33 16.22 -14.38
C GLN A 181 2.08 17.13 -13.18
N MET A 182 0.88 17.71 -13.08
CA MET A 182 0.52 18.68 -12.03
C MET A 182 -0.03 18.00 -10.78
N THR A 183 -0.56 16.81 -10.90
CA THR A 183 -1.15 16.03 -9.80
C THR A 183 -0.50 14.65 -9.71
N VAL A 184 -0.58 14.07 -8.52
CA VAL A 184 -0.16 12.71 -8.22
C VAL A 184 -1.15 12.08 -7.25
N GLN A 185 -1.37 10.78 -7.38
CA GLN A 185 -1.99 9.94 -6.35
C GLN A 185 -0.91 9.04 -5.77
N GLU A 186 -0.51 9.35 -4.56
CA GLU A 186 0.49 8.56 -3.86
C GLU A 186 -0.12 7.24 -3.37
N ARG A 187 0.72 6.26 -3.14
CA ARG A 187 0.29 4.87 -2.88
C ARG A 187 1.15 4.19 -1.83
N ALA A 188 0.58 3.14 -1.25
CA ALA A 188 1.32 2.16 -0.46
C ALA A 188 0.96 0.74 -0.92
N TRP A 189 1.91 -0.19 -0.81
CA TRP A 189 1.77 -1.60 -1.19
C TRP A 189 2.30 -2.50 -0.08
N ALA A 190 1.44 -3.39 0.43
CA ALA A 190 1.83 -4.38 1.43
C ALA A 190 2.70 -5.49 0.82
N SER A 191 3.53 -6.13 1.65
CA SER A 191 4.03 -7.45 1.31
C SER A 191 2.86 -8.44 1.18
N PRO A 192 2.92 -9.38 0.22
CA PRO A 192 1.87 -10.36 0.03
C PRO A 192 1.71 -11.28 1.24
N ILE A 193 0.49 -11.77 1.44
CA ILE A 193 0.19 -12.94 2.27
C ILE A 193 0.00 -14.12 1.30
N TRP A 194 0.69 -15.21 1.55
CA TRP A 194 0.76 -16.37 0.67
C TRP A 194 -0.12 -17.50 1.16
N TYR A 195 -0.70 -18.23 0.23
CA TYR A 195 -1.38 -19.51 0.47
C TYR A 195 -0.77 -20.59 -0.42
N LEU A 196 -0.27 -21.64 0.20
CA LEU A 196 0.32 -22.79 -0.48
C LEU A 196 -0.43 -24.03 -0.01
N PRO A 197 -1.27 -24.64 -0.88
CA PRO A 197 -1.91 -25.93 -0.57
C PRO A 197 -0.84 -27.00 -0.33
N LYS A 198 -1.09 -27.89 0.64
CA LYS A 198 -0.24 -29.06 0.91
C LYS A 198 -0.67 -30.25 0.10
#